data_deccd47dd2ef5495156ec7f82ff8ac98
#
_entry.id   deccd47dd2ef5495156ec7f82ff8ac98
#
_cell.length_a   1.000
_cell.length_b   1.000
_cell.length_c   1.000
_cell.angle_alpha   90.00
_cell.angle_beta   90.00
_cell.angle_gamma   90.00
#
_symmetry.space_group_name_H-M   'P 1'
#
loop_
_entity.id
_entity.type
_entity.pdbx_description
1 polymer ?
#
loop_
_entity_poly.entity_id
_entity_poly.type
_entity_poly.pdbx_seq_one_letter_code
_entity_poly.pdbx_strand_id
1 'polypeptide(L)'
;MKTFKPLAMIILLISLSCKSKQNTSVRQENLPAGKIVKNTAKGTLFIMGGGKISKSLIEELISTSNLKNDDFIVILPMASEEPDSASYYAKKSFVEVQVNPDKIKTFNLKKEQQSIYQIDSIKKASLVYITGGDQNLFMSQILHTPAYDAIHTAYLNGATIAGTSAGAAVMSREMITGIEYKHSQYSGNFRTIESENFEIKEGLGLMPSAIIDQHFIYRMRMNRLLSVVLEHPDKKAIGINESTAIIVHGDSAVVAGESQVIILKNPNKNSVKTKNGLLGGENILIDILLPGEKFKL
;
A
#
# COMPACT_ATOMS: atom_id res chain seq x y z
N MET A 1 -53.06 -72.42 16.22
CA MET A 1 -53.41 -71.76 14.97
C MET A 1 -53.51 -70.29 15.25
N LYS A 2 -52.43 -69.49 14.90
CA LYS A 2 -52.41 -68.05 15.07
C LYS A 2 -52.41 -67.44 13.69
N THR A 3 -53.44 -66.69 13.41
CA THR A 3 -53.66 -65.96 12.14
C THR A 3 -52.79 -64.73 12.06
N PHE A 4 -51.93 -64.65 11.04
CA PHE A 4 -51.18 -63.46 10.70
C PHE A 4 -52.00 -62.55 9.76
N LYS A 5 -52.19 -61.29 10.14
CA LYS A 5 -52.74 -60.25 9.26
C LYS A 5 -51.56 -59.54 8.54
N PRO A 6 -51.66 -59.22 7.24
CA PRO A 6 -50.59 -58.44 6.54
C PRO A 6 -50.70 -56.94 6.84
N LEU A 7 -49.57 -56.35 7.17
CA LEU A 7 -49.42 -54.93 7.36
C LEU A 7 -49.13 -54.28 5.99
N ALA A 8 -50.03 -53.43 5.54
CA ALA A 8 -49.85 -52.67 4.32
C ALA A 8 -48.76 -51.60 4.51
N MET A 9 -47.68 -51.69 3.75
CA MET A 9 -46.57 -50.70 3.74
C MET A 9 -46.91 -49.58 2.76
N ILE A 10 -47.25 -48.43 3.29
CA ILE A 10 -47.40 -47.16 2.49
C ILE A 10 -46.02 -46.63 2.16
N ILE A 11 -45.64 -46.71 0.88
CA ILE A 11 -44.42 -46.10 0.38
C ILE A 11 -44.71 -44.61 0.13
N LEU A 12 -44.15 -43.75 0.99
CA LEU A 12 -44.18 -42.31 0.83
C LEU A 12 -43.02 -41.89 -0.10
N LEU A 13 -43.33 -41.56 -1.35
CA LEU A 13 -42.41 -41.00 -2.30
C LEU A 13 -42.08 -39.58 -1.90
N ILE A 14 -40.91 -39.38 -1.28
CA ILE A 14 -40.34 -38.04 -1.05
C ILE A 14 -39.58 -37.63 -2.32
N SER A 15 -40.17 -36.72 -3.07
CA SER A 15 -39.50 -36.06 -4.18
C SER A 15 -38.38 -35.12 -3.62
N LEU A 16 -37.11 -35.55 -3.71
CA LEU A 16 -35.98 -34.67 -3.49
C LEU A 16 -35.88 -33.64 -4.63
N SER A 17 -36.39 -32.46 -4.39
CA SER A 17 -36.09 -31.30 -5.23
C SER A 17 -34.63 -30.90 -5.00
N CYS A 18 -33.78 -31.20 -5.98
CA CYS A 18 -32.40 -30.75 -6.02
C CYS A 18 -32.40 -29.23 -6.27
N LYS A 19 -32.34 -28.43 -5.19
CA LYS A 19 -32.03 -27.00 -5.31
C LYS A 19 -30.55 -26.86 -5.68
N SER A 20 -30.27 -26.45 -6.92
CA SER A 20 -28.95 -26.02 -7.36
C SER A 20 -28.47 -24.97 -6.39
N LYS A 21 -27.30 -25.19 -5.77
CA LYS A 21 -26.56 -24.14 -5.05
C LYS A 21 -26.19 -23.06 -6.06
N GLN A 22 -26.86 -21.92 -5.98
CA GLN A 22 -26.38 -20.71 -6.60
C GLN A 22 -25.00 -20.41 -6.03
N ASN A 23 -24.00 -20.38 -6.92
CA ASN A 23 -22.71 -19.80 -6.63
C ASN A 23 -22.94 -18.35 -6.17
N THR A 24 -22.76 -18.11 -4.90
CA THR A 24 -22.56 -16.76 -4.36
C THR A 24 -21.23 -16.27 -4.90
N SER A 25 -21.28 -15.56 -6.03
CA SER A 25 -20.19 -14.68 -6.42
C SER A 25 -19.94 -13.75 -5.25
N VAL A 26 -18.76 -13.82 -4.67
CA VAL A 26 -18.27 -12.85 -3.70
C VAL A 26 -18.33 -11.50 -4.43
N ARG A 27 -19.33 -10.69 -4.07
CA ARG A 27 -19.41 -9.30 -4.50
C ARG A 27 -18.13 -8.63 -4.04
N GLN A 28 -17.28 -8.21 -4.98
CA GLN A 28 -16.33 -7.16 -4.71
C GLN A 28 -17.13 -6.00 -4.10
N GLU A 29 -16.95 -5.78 -2.81
CA GLU A 29 -17.46 -4.57 -2.17
C GLU A 29 -16.80 -3.41 -2.89
N ASN A 30 -17.61 -2.61 -3.60
CA ASN A 30 -17.16 -1.36 -4.15
C ASN A 30 -16.67 -0.53 -2.96
N LEU A 31 -15.34 -0.40 -2.85
CA LEU A 31 -14.70 0.47 -1.87
C LEU A 31 -15.38 1.84 -1.96
N PRO A 32 -15.85 2.41 -0.84
CA PRO A 32 -16.45 3.73 -0.85
C PRO A 32 -15.49 4.71 -1.51
N ALA A 33 -16.01 5.63 -2.30
CA ALA A 33 -15.22 6.61 -3.03
C ALA A 33 -14.47 7.51 -2.04
N GLY A 34 -13.28 7.07 -1.63
CA GLY A 34 -12.35 7.90 -0.88
C GLY A 34 -12.13 9.20 -1.64
N LYS A 35 -11.93 10.32 -0.94
CA LYS A 35 -11.69 11.62 -1.57
C LYS A 35 -10.60 11.49 -2.62
N ILE A 36 -10.95 11.58 -3.90
CA ILE A 36 -9.99 11.64 -4.98
C ILE A 36 -9.30 13.00 -4.85
N VAL A 37 -8.05 12.99 -4.37
CA VAL A 37 -7.21 14.17 -4.43
C VAL A 37 -6.89 14.41 -5.90
N LYS A 38 -7.64 15.32 -6.55
CA LYS A 38 -7.33 15.75 -7.90
C LYS A 38 -5.95 16.41 -7.91
N ASN A 39 -5.32 16.52 -9.07
CA ASN A 39 -4.01 17.13 -9.40
C ASN A 39 -3.77 18.57 -8.89
N THR A 40 -4.44 18.99 -7.81
CA THR A 40 -4.34 20.28 -7.16
C THR A 40 -3.53 20.25 -5.86
N ALA A 41 -3.03 19.08 -5.45
CA ALA A 41 -2.18 18.97 -4.28
C ALA A 41 -0.85 19.71 -4.53
N LYS A 42 -0.47 20.58 -3.58
CA LYS A 42 0.80 21.33 -3.62
C LYS A 42 1.95 20.54 -3.02
N GLY A 43 1.66 19.46 -2.32
CA GLY A 43 2.61 18.62 -1.62
C GLY A 43 3.39 17.69 -2.54
N THR A 44 4.35 17.01 -1.94
CA THR A 44 5.20 16.02 -2.58
C THR A 44 5.06 14.69 -1.87
N LEU A 45 5.10 13.57 -2.60
CA LEU A 45 5.24 12.25 -2.00
C LEU A 45 6.69 11.79 -2.15
N PHE A 46 7.29 11.29 -1.06
CA PHE A 46 8.62 10.71 -1.06
C PHE A 46 8.50 9.24 -0.65
N ILE A 47 8.45 8.35 -1.64
CA ILE A 47 8.04 6.95 -1.47
C ILE A 47 9.27 6.06 -1.56
N MET A 48 9.71 5.49 -0.42
CA MET A 48 10.95 4.70 -0.31
C MET A 48 10.67 3.22 -0.28
N GLY A 49 11.45 2.46 -1.04
CA GLY A 49 11.30 0.99 -1.14
C GLY A 49 11.72 0.20 0.10
N GLY A 50 12.26 0.86 1.13
CA GLY A 50 12.67 0.23 2.38
C GLY A 50 14.16 -0.16 2.40
N GLY A 51 14.50 -1.10 3.26
CA GLY A 51 15.89 -1.47 3.52
C GLY A 51 16.66 -0.43 4.32
N LYS A 52 18.00 -0.44 4.21
CA LYS A 52 18.84 0.57 4.82
C LYS A 52 18.73 1.87 4.01
N ILE A 53 18.23 2.92 4.65
CA ILE A 53 18.13 4.24 4.02
C ILE A 53 19.49 4.94 4.16
N SER A 54 20.08 5.35 3.03
CA SER A 54 21.36 6.04 3.05
C SER A 54 21.21 7.49 3.57
N LYS A 55 22.29 8.02 4.09
CA LYS A 55 22.33 9.40 4.56
C LYS A 55 21.96 10.38 3.44
N SER A 56 22.49 10.16 2.24
CA SER A 56 22.18 10.97 1.04
C SER A 56 20.70 10.98 0.69
N LEU A 57 19.99 9.83 0.85
CA LEU A 57 18.56 9.78 0.57
C LEU A 57 17.73 10.53 1.63
N ILE A 58 18.17 10.54 2.89
CA ILE A 58 17.56 11.39 3.94
C ILE A 58 17.84 12.86 3.68
N GLU A 59 19.06 13.25 3.26
CA GLU A 59 19.39 14.62 2.86
C GLU A 59 18.51 15.09 1.70
N GLU A 60 18.27 14.24 0.70
CA GLU A 60 17.37 14.53 -0.41
C GLU A 60 15.91 14.66 0.05
N LEU A 61 15.43 13.83 0.99
CA LEU A 61 14.12 13.98 1.61
C LEU A 61 13.98 15.34 2.31
N ILE A 62 14.96 15.73 3.11
CA ILE A 62 14.95 17.02 3.81
C ILE A 62 14.96 18.20 2.81
N SER A 63 15.79 18.12 1.77
CA SER A 63 15.81 19.10 0.69
C SER A 63 14.46 19.21 -0.02
N THR A 64 13.85 18.07 -0.34
CA THR A 64 12.52 17.99 -0.97
C THR A 64 11.43 18.61 -0.10
N SER A 65 11.53 18.43 1.22
CA SER A 65 10.55 18.94 2.19
C SER A 65 10.65 20.46 2.40
N ASN A 66 11.75 21.09 1.91
CA ASN A 66 12.00 22.54 1.98
C ASN A 66 11.72 23.14 3.39
N LEU A 67 12.20 22.45 4.43
CA LEU A 67 11.98 22.82 5.83
C LEU A 67 12.57 24.22 6.13
N LYS A 68 11.72 25.11 6.63
CA LYS A 68 12.10 26.46 7.08
C LYS A 68 12.37 26.49 8.60
N ASN A 69 12.78 27.64 9.10
CA ASN A 69 13.17 27.79 10.50
C ASN A 69 12.07 27.44 11.52
N ASP A 70 10.78 27.66 11.18
CA ASP A 70 9.66 27.39 12.08
C ASP A 70 8.95 26.06 11.77
N ASP A 71 9.40 25.35 10.73
CA ASP A 71 8.82 24.09 10.29
C ASP A 71 9.24 22.92 11.18
N PHE A 72 8.47 21.84 11.15
CA PHE A 72 8.73 20.63 11.91
C PHE A 72 8.32 19.36 11.17
N ILE A 73 8.89 18.26 11.61
CA ILE A 73 8.63 16.92 11.13
C ILE A 73 7.68 16.21 12.09
N VAL A 74 6.72 15.46 11.55
CA VAL A 74 5.90 14.51 12.32
C VAL A 74 6.24 13.09 11.88
N ILE A 75 6.68 12.24 12.82
CA ILE A 75 6.91 10.81 12.61
C ILE A 75 5.68 10.05 13.08
N LEU A 76 5.18 9.15 12.23
CA LEU A 76 4.05 8.26 12.47
C LEU A 76 4.54 6.79 12.46
N PRO A 77 4.76 6.17 13.63
CA PRO A 77 5.40 4.86 13.74
C PRO A 77 4.44 3.67 13.78
N MET A 78 3.13 3.89 13.57
CA MET A 78 2.07 2.89 13.81
C MET A 78 2.14 1.66 12.90
N ALA A 79 2.99 1.65 11.87
CA ALA A 79 3.25 0.45 11.09
C ALA A 79 4.12 -0.57 11.87
N SER A 80 4.89 -0.12 12.85
CA SER A 80 5.80 -0.97 13.60
C SER A 80 5.12 -1.62 14.79
N GLU A 81 5.42 -2.90 15.05
CA GLU A 81 5.08 -3.57 16.31
C GLU A 81 5.86 -2.97 17.48
N GLU A 82 7.04 -2.36 17.21
CA GLU A 82 7.90 -1.67 18.15
C GLU A 82 7.96 -0.16 17.82
N PRO A 83 6.87 0.61 18.06
CA PRO A 83 6.77 1.99 17.59
C PRO A 83 7.80 2.94 18.23
N ASP A 84 8.23 2.69 19.45
CA ASP A 84 9.25 3.49 20.12
C ASP A 84 10.62 3.31 19.46
N SER A 85 11.00 2.06 19.13
CA SER A 85 12.22 1.76 18.37
C SER A 85 12.17 2.36 16.98
N ALA A 86 11.06 2.22 16.26
CA ALA A 86 10.89 2.80 14.92
C ALA A 86 11.01 4.32 14.96
N SER A 87 10.41 4.97 15.96
CA SER A 87 10.52 6.41 16.20
C SER A 87 11.94 6.86 16.46
N TYR A 88 12.64 6.12 17.34
CA TYR A 88 14.03 6.42 17.70
C TYR A 88 14.95 6.38 16.47
N TYR A 89 14.89 5.30 15.67
CA TYR A 89 15.74 5.19 14.48
C TYR A 89 15.39 6.21 13.41
N ALA A 90 14.09 6.49 13.16
CA ALA A 90 13.69 7.54 12.23
C ALA A 90 14.19 8.92 12.71
N LYS A 91 14.01 9.26 13.98
CA LYS A 91 14.51 10.52 14.55
C LYS A 91 16.03 10.62 14.43
N LYS A 92 16.75 9.53 14.76
CA LYS A 92 18.20 9.45 14.64
C LYS A 92 18.68 9.77 13.22
N SER A 93 18.05 9.18 12.19
CA SER A 93 18.42 9.43 10.80
C SER A 93 18.26 10.91 10.40
N PHE A 94 17.24 11.60 10.90
CA PHE A 94 17.06 13.04 10.67
C PHE A 94 18.12 13.87 11.41
N VAL A 95 18.44 13.52 12.64
CA VAL A 95 19.48 14.21 13.44
C VAL A 95 20.87 14.05 12.80
N GLU A 96 21.18 12.89 12.22
CA GLU A 96 22.43 12.63 11.51
C GLU A 96 22.62 13.52 10.26
N VAL A 97 21.52 14.05 9.70
CA VAL A 97 21.53 15.06 8.60
C VAL A 97 21.28 16.48 9.13
N GLN A 98 21.60 16.73 10.38
CA GLN A 98 21.57 18.05 11.02
C GLN A 98 20.17 18.67 11.23
N VAL A 99 19.10 17.87 11.22
CA VAL A 99 17.79 18.36 11.65
C VAL A 99 17.79 18.52 13.18
N ASN A 100 17.37 19.70 13.65
CA ASN A 100 17.24 19.96 15.08
C ASN A 100 16.22 18.98 15.72
N PRO A 101 16.61 18.20 16.74
CA PRO A 101 15.72 17.21 17.38
C PRO A 101 14.45 17.80 18.00
N ASP A 102 14.43 19.11 18.36
CA ASP A 102 13.26 19.78 18.90
C ASP A 102 12.18 20.03 17.83
N LYS A 103 12.54 19.94 16.57
CA LYS A 103 11.63 20.06 15.42
C LYS A 103 11.05 18.72 14.98
N ILE A 104 11.34 17.64 15.70
CA ILE A 104 10.86 16.31 15.34
C ILE A 104 9.87 15.84 16.41
N LYS A 105 8.59 15.80 16.03
CA LYS A 105 7.50 15.27 16.84
C LYS A 105 7.21 13.83 16.44
N THR A 106 6.85 13.00 17.40
CA THR A 106 6.45 11.61 17.15
C THR A 106 5.08 11.36 17.76
N PHE A 107 4.19 10.75 16.99
CA PHE A 107 2.85 10.41 17.45
C PHE A 107 2.52 8.96 17.14
N ASN A 108 2.51 8.11 18.17
CA ASN A 108 1.97 6.77 18.10
C ASN A 108 0.45 6.84 18.31
N LEU A 109 -0.28 7.10 17.22
CA LEU A 109 -1.73 7.30 17.27
C LEU A 109 -2.46 5.97 17.48
N LYS A 110 -3.56 6.05 18.25
CA LYS A 110 -4.54 4.98 18.35
C LYS A 110 -5.85 5.49 17.75
N LYS A 111 -6.56 4.61 17.03
CA LYS A 111 -7.79 4.96 16.32
C LYS A 111 -8.79 5.70 17.21
N GLU A 112 -8.95 5.23 18.44
CA GLU A 112 -9.92 5.73 19.41
C GLU A 112 -9.39 6.90 20.27
N GLN A 113 -8.09 7.27 20.13
CA GLN A 113 -7.44 8.24 21.03
C GLN A 113 -6.54 9.19 20.24
N GLN A 114 -7.16 10.07 19.46
CA GLN A 114 -6.45 11.09 18.69
C GLN A 114 -6.76 12.48 19.26
N SER A 115 -5.76 13.12 19.85
CA SER A 115 -5.93 14.45 20.42
C SER A 115 -5.95 15.54 19.36
N ILE A 116 -6.62 16.67 19.66
CA ILE A 116 -6.66 17.86 18.79
C ILE A 116 -5.24 18.34 18.49
N TYR A 117 -4.34 18.34 19.49
CA TYR A 117 -2.94 18.73 19.32
C TYR A 117 -2.19 17.88 18.29
N GLN A 118 -2.38 16.55 18.32
CA GLN A 118 -1.76 15.64 17.35
C GLN A 118 -2.29 15.90 15.93
N ILE A 119 -3.61 16.02 15.80
CA ILE A 119 -4.26 16.28 14.52
C ILE A 119 -3.81 17.60 13.92
N ASP A 120 -3.80 18.68 14.70
CA ASP A 120 -3.36 19.99 14.24
C ASP A 120 -1.86 20.03 13.94
N SER A 121 -1.06 19.27 14.69
CA SER A 121 0.37 19.11 14.37
C SER A 121 0.56 18.41 13.03
N ILE A 122 -0.16 17.34 12.71
CA ILE A 122 -0.08 16.66 11.42
C ILE A 122 -0.46 17.61 10.28
N LYS A 123 -1.56 18.36 10.42
CA LYS A 123 -2.02 19.33 9.40
C LYS A 123 -0.99 20.41 9.08
N LYS A 124 -0.17 20.80 10.07
CA LYS A 124 0.79 21.90 9.99
C LYS A 124 2.24 21.44 9.73
N ALA A 125 2.50 20.14 9.74
CA ALA A 125 3.83 19.58 9.49
C ALA A 125 4.27 19.89 8.05
N SER A 126 5.52 20.24 7.86
CA SER A 126 6.13 20.37 6.52
C SER A 126 6.59 19.02 5.98
N LEU A 127 6.85 18.06 6.88
CA LEU A 127 7.14 16.66 6.55
C LEU A 127 6.37 15.74 7.49
N VAL A 128 5.56 14.85 6.93
CA VAL A 128 4.98 13.70 7.64
C VAL A 128 5.70 12.44 7.19
N TYR A 129 6.36 11.75 8.13
CA TYR A 129 7.15 10.56 7.86
C TYR A 129 6.48 9.31 8.44
N ILE A 130 6.16 8.34 7.58
CA ILE A 130 5.52 7.07 7.94
C ILE A 130 6.60 5.98 7.94
N THR A 131 6.79 5.31 9.07
CA THR A 131 7.82 4.27 9.23
C THR A 131 7.44 2.97 8.51
N GLY A 132 8.40 2.06 8.41
CA GLY A 132 8.17 0.68 7.97
C GLY A 132 7.54 -0.19 9.07
N GLY A 133 7.17 -1.41 8.67
CA GLY A 133 6.53 -2.44 9.50
C GLY A 133 5.42 -3.15 8.71
N ASP A 134 4.21 -3.20 9.27
CA ASP A 134 3.01 -3.73 8.64
C ASP A 134 2.05 -2.60 8.22
N GLN A 135 1.78 -2.50 6.94
CA GLN A 135 0.86 -1.52 6.37
C GLN A 135 -0.60 -1.72 6.84
N ASN A 136 -1.00 -2.94 7.15
CA ASN A 136 -2.33 -3.21 7.71
C ASN A 136 -2.46 -2.63 9.12
N LEU A 137 -1.39 -2.78 9.93
CA LEU A 137 -1.36 -2.22 11.28
C LEU A 137 -1.47 -0.69 11.21
N PHE A 138 -0.70 -0.01 10.35
CA PHE A 138 -0.81 1.43 10.15
C PHE A 138 -2.23 1.85 9.76
N MET A 139 -2.78 1.24 8.70
CA MET A 139 -4.11 1.61 8.21
C MET A 139 -5.22 1.32 9.23
N SER A 140 -5.08 0.29 10.06
CA SER A 140 -6.04 0.00 11.13
C SER A 140 -6.17 1.13 12.16
N GLN A 141 -5.10 1.91 12.38
CA GLN A 141 -5.07 3.04 13.30
C GLN A 141 -5.50 4.37 12.66
N ILE A 142 -5.40 4.46 11.32
CA ILE A 142 -5.52 5.74 10.60
C ILE A 142 -6.80 5.81 9.75
N LEU A 143 -7.20 4.71 9.12
CA LEU A 143 -8.26 4.72 8.11
C LEU A 143 -9.58 5.27 8.69
N HIS A 144 -10.14 6.26 7.99
CA HIS A 144 -11.39 6.96 8.36
C HIS A 144 -11.35 7.64 9.75
N THR A 145 -10.18 8.17 10.13
CA THR A 145 -10.01 8.94 11.38
C THR A 145 -9.66 10.39 11.09
N PRO A 146 -9.73 11.29 12.09
CA PRO A 146 -9.24 12.67 11.93
C PRO A 146 -7.78 12.78 11.51
N ALA A 147 -6.92 11.83 11.89
CA ALA A 147 -5.53 11.79 11.43
C ALA A 147 -5.41 11.46 9.94
N TYR A 148 -6.27 10.60 9.39
CA TYR A 148 -6.36 10.36 7.95
C TYR A 148 -6.61 11.67 7.19
N ASP A 149 -7.64 12.42 7.59
CA ASP A 149 -7.97 13.71 7.00
C ASP A 149 -6.86 14.77 7.21
N ALA A 150 -6.13 14.69 8.34
CA ALA A 150 -5.02 15.58 8.64
C ALA A 150 -3.83 15.36 7.70
N ILE A 151 -3.48 14.10 7.38
CA ILE A 151 -2.43 13.75 6.43
C ILE A 151 -2.78 14.31 5.03
N HIS A 152 -4.03 14.10 4.59
CA HIS A 152 -4.51 14.65 3.33
C HIS A 152 -4.47 16.19 3.31
N THR A 153 -4.87 16.82 4.40
CA THR A 153 -4.83 18.28 4.54
C THR A 153 -3.39 18.80 4.44
N ALA A 154 -2.45 18.17 5.14
CA ALA A 154 -1.02 18.52 5.06
C ALA A 154 -0.51 18.43 3.61
N TYR A 155 -0.80 17.32 2.92
CA TYR A 155 -0.42 17.10 1.52
C TYR A 155 -1.02 18.17 0.59
N LEU A 156 -2.30 18.48 0.73
CA LEU A 156 -2.98 19.52 -0.07
C LEU A 156 -2.35 20.92 0.15
N ASN A 157 -1.89 21.19 1.37
CA ASN A 157 -1.28 22.46 1.75
C ASN A 157 0.19 22.59 1.37
N GLY A 158 0.83 21.53 0.87
CA GLY A 158 2.21 21.59 0.37
C GLY A 158 3.23 20.79 1.17
N ALA A 159 2.80 20.05 2.20
CA ALA A 159 3.69 19.18 2.96
C ALA A 159 4.24 18.03 2.09
N THR A 160 5.43 17.57 2.41
CA THR A 160 5.95 16.31 1.93
C THR A 160 5.39 15.17 2.80
N ILE A 161 4.77 14.17 2.17
CA ILE A 161 4.41 12.93 2.84
C ILE A 161 5.41 11.87 2.41
N ALA A 162 6.21 11.43 3.36
CA ALA A 162 7.23 10.42 3.13
C ALA A 162 6.87 9.09 3.81
N GLY A 163 7.21 7.98 3.16
CA GLY A 163 6.99 6.66 3.74
C GLY A 163 8.00 5.65 3.25
N THR A 164 8.43 4.75 4.14
CA THR A 164 9.38 3.68 3.82
C THR A 164 8.74 2.32 4.02
N SER A 165 9.00 1.36 3.12
CA SER A 165 8.50 -0.01 3.22
C SER A 165 6.96 -0.03 3.36
N ALA A 166 6.41 -0.43 4.51
CA ALA A 166 4.97 -0.34 4.79
C ALA A 166 4.42 1.09 4.58
N GLY A 167 5.18 2.11 5.00
CA GLY A 167 4.85 3.52 4.78
C GLY A 167 4.80 3.91 3.30
N ALA A 168 5.55 3.22 2.43
CA ALA A 168 5.45 3.37 0.98
C ALA A 168 4.19 2.71 0.41
N ALA A 169 3.88 1.50 0.86
CA ALA A 169 2.71 0.75 0.39
C ALA A 169 1.40 1.50 0.65
N VAL A 170 1.26 2.13 1.84
CA VAL A 170 0.04 2.86 2.22
C VAL A 170 -0.23 4.10 1.37
N MET A 171 0.73 4.60 0.58
CA MET A 171 0.52 5.76 -0.30
C MET A 171 -0.50 5.48 -1.41
N SER A 172 -0.58 4.25 -1.87
CA SER A 172 -1.54 3.81 -2.88
C SER A 172 -2.97 3.89 -2.35
N ARG A 173 -3.93 4.05 -3.27
CA ARG A 173 -5.34 3.86 -2.93
C ARG A 173 -5.67 2.38 -2.76
N GLU A 174 -5.22 1.57 -3.70
CA GLU A 174 -5.28 0.12 -3.67
C GLU A 174 -3.91 -0.38 -3.20
N MET A 175 -3.84 -0.87 -1.98
CA MET A 175 -2.60 -1.20 -1.27
C MET A 175 -2.41 -2.70 -1.20
N ILE A 176 -1.26 -3.20 -1.64
CA ILE A 176 -0.87 -4.61 -1.43
C ILE A 176 -0.60 -4.81 0.06
N THR A 177 -1.32 -5.73 0.70
CA THR A 177 -1.13 -6.02 2.14
C THR A 177 0.04 -6.94 2.43
N GLY A 178 0.41 -7.76 1.46
CA GLY A 178 1.43 -8.82 1.60
C GLY A 178 0.85 -10.20 1.93
N ILE A 179 -0.47 -10.31 2.11
CA ILE A 179 -1.15 -11.59 2.34
C ILE A 179 -1.40 -12.27 0.99
N GLU A 180 -1.06 -13.56 0.93
CA GLU A 180 -1.42 -14.47 -0.15
C GLU A 180 -2.53 -15.42 0.31
N TYR A 181 -3.64 -15.46 -0.42
CA TYR A 181 -4.77 -16.34 -0.06
C TYR A 181 -4.51 -17.81 -0.40
N LYS A 182 -3.77 -18.07 -1.48
CA LYS A 182 -3.50 -19.44 -1.97
C LYS A 182 -2.23 -20.04 -1.38
N HIS A 183 -1.31 -19.19 -0.92
CA HIS A 183 0.00 -19.58 -0.39
C HIS A 183 0.26 -18.86 0.94
N SER A 184 -0.52 -19.17 1.96
CA SER A 184 -0.52 -18.47 3.25
C SER A 184 0.77 -18.65 4.07
N GLN A 185 1.60 -19.65 3.75
CA GLN A 185 2.92 -19.81 4.36
C GLN A 185 3.94 -18.98 3.61
N TYR A 186 4.36 -17.89 4.20
CA TYR A 186 5.38 -17.01 3.63
C TYR A 186 6.70 -17.78 3.42
N SER A 187 7.10 -17.89 2.15
CA SER A 187 8.35 -18.60 1.77
C SER A 187 9.48 -17.63 1.35
N GLY A 188 9.25 -16.32 1.44
CA GLY A 188 10.17 -15.29 0.95
C GLY A 188 10.14 -15.10 -0.58
N ASN A 189 9.53 -16.01 -1.32
CA ASN A 189 9.48 -16.00 -2.79
C ASN A 189 8.06 -16.17 -3.29
N PHE A 190 7.62 -15.24 -4.12
CA PHE A 190 6.34 -15.33 -4.84
C PHE A 190 6.54 -16.20 -6.09
N ARG A 191 6.17 -17.49 -6.02
CA ARG A 191 6.50 -18.48 -7.05
C ARG A 191 5.51 -18.54 -8.19
N THR A 192 4.34 -17.94 -8.04
CA THR A 192 3.22 -18.08 -8.98
C THR A 192 2.71 -16.72 -9.45
N ILE A 193 2.05 -16.73 -10.61
CA ILE A 193 1.28 -15.61 -11.15
C ILE A 193 -0.16 -16.13 -11.26
N GLU A 194 -0.94 -15.88 -10.21
CA GLU A 194 -2.26 -16.46 -10.01
C GLU A 194 -3.30 -15.39 -9.74
N SER A 195 -4.53 -15.66 -10.21
CA SER A 195 -5.69 -14.79 -9.96
C SER A 195 -6.14 -14.89 -8.50
N GLU A 196 -6.64 -13.78 -7.97
CA GLU A 196 -7.25 -13.71 -6.63
C GLU A 196 -6.34 -14.29 -5.53
N ASN A 197 -5.02 -14.07 -5.67
CA ASN A 197 -4.04 -14.55 -4.71
C ASN A 197 -3.54 -13.47 -3.74
N PHE A 198 -3.42 -12.22 -4.20
CA PHE A 198 -2.90 -11.14 -3.37
C PHE A 198 -4.03 -10.30 -2.78
N GLU A 199 -3.99 -10.12 -1.45
CA GLU A 199 -4.93 -9.24 -0.78
C GLU A 199 -4.60 -7.77 -1.09
N ILE A 200 -5.62 -7.05 -1.57
CA ILE A 200 -5.58 -5.60 -1.79
C ILE A 200 -6.57 -4.94 -0.85
N LYS A 201 -6.12 -3.92 -0.12
CA LYS A 201 -6.95 -3.12 0.79
C LYS A 201 -6.83 -1.63 0.49
N GLU A 202 -7.69 -0.85 1.11
CA GLU A 202 -7.65 0.60 1.04
C GLU A 202 -6.41 1.14 1.77
N GLY A 203 -5.61 1.96 1.06
CA GLY A 203 -4.51 2.73 1.63
C GLY A 203 -4.89 4.20 1.84
N LEU A 204 -3.89 5.08 1.94
CA LEU A 204 -4.11 6.52 2.10
C LEU A 204 -4.72 7.17 0.85
N GLY A 205 -4.56 6.57 -0.33
CA GLY A 205 -5.12 7.13 -1.57
C GLY A 205 -4.42 8.39 -2.06
N LEU A 206 -3.24 8.71 -1.56
CA LEU A 206 -2.43 9.84 -2.01
C LEU A 206 -1.89 9.63 -3.44
N MET A 207 -1.79 8.37 -3.85
CA MET A 207 -1.37 7.93 -5.19
C MET A 207 -2.42 7.01 -5.83
N PRO A 208 -3.50 7.56 -6.39
CA PRO A 208 -4.63 6.77 -6.88
C PRO A 208 -4.38 6.09 -8.23
N SER A 209 -3.37 6.53 -8.99
CA SER A 209 -3.03 6.03 -10.34
C SER A 209 -2.12 4.82 -10.35
N ALA A 210 -1.51 4.47 -9.20
CA ALA A 210 -0.56 3.39 -9.10
C ALA A 210 -0.69 2.56 -7.83
N ILE A 211 -0.24 1.30 -7.93
CA ILE A 211 -0.08 0.37 -6.81
C ILE A 211 1.42 0.23 -6.55
N ILE A 212 1.83 0.51 -5.32
CA ILE A 212 3.25 0.47 -4.91
C ILE A 212 3.60 -0.88 -4.31
N ASP A 213 4.71 -1.44 -4.77
CA ASP A 213 5.41 -2.55 -4.12
C ASP A 213 6.82 -2.10 -3.69
N GLN A 214 7.30 -2.63 -2.58
CA GLN A 214 8.54 -2.20 -1.93
C GLN A 214 9.49 -3.40 -1.68
N HIS A 215 10.77 -3.16 -1.34
CA HIS A 215 11.82 -4.18 -1.26
C HIS A 215 11.91 -5.03 -2.53
N PHE A 216 11.62 -4.42 -3.68
CA PHE A 216 11.09 -5.10 -4.84
C PHE A 216 12.06 -6.14 -5.44
N ILE A 217 13.26 -5.70 -5.86
CA ILE A 217 14.26 -6.59 -6.42
C ILE A 217 14.84 -7.48 -5.33
N TYR A 218 15.15 -6.90 -4.17
CA TYR A 218 15.78 -7.60 -3.06
C TYR A 218 14.96 -8.81 -2.59
N ARG A 219 13.63 -8.68 -2.56
CA ARG A 219 12.70 -9.76 -2.15
C ARG A 219 12.06 -10.48 -3.33
N MET A 220 12.60 -10.35 -4.56
CA MET A 220 12.15 -11.04 -5.77
C MET A 220 10.63 -10.95 -6.02
N ARG A 221 10.05 -9.76 -5.91
CA ARG A 221 8.59 -9.54 -5.93
C ARG A 221 7.98 -9.39 -7.32
N MET A 222 8.73 -9.70 -8.39
CA MET A 222 8.28 -9.55 -9.77
C MET A 222 6.97 -10.30 -10.05
N ASN A 223 6.84 -11.57 -9.62
CA ASN A 223 5.64 -12.36 -9.86
C ASN A 223 4.41 -11.76 -9.18
N ARG A 224 4.58 -11.19 -7.97
CA ARG A 224 3.51 -10.47 -7.26
C ARG A 224 3.06 -9.24 -8.05
N LEU A 225 4.00 -8.44 -8.53
CA LEU A 225 3.67 -7.22 -9.26
C LEU A 225 3.06 -7.53 -10.63
N LEU A 226 3.46 -8.63 -11.28
CA LEU A 226 2.84 -9.13 -12.51
C LEU A 226 1.38 -9.55 -12.27
N SER A 227 1.09 -10.28 -11.19
CA SER A 227 -0.29 -10.63 -10.83
C SER A 227 -1.12 -9.36 -10.63
N VAL A 228 -0.60 -8.39 -9.88
CA VAL A 228 -1.29 -7.14 -9.60
C VAL A 228 -1.59 -6.34 -10.88
N VAL A 229 -0.64 -6.17 -11.80
CA VAL A 229 -0.88 -5.40 -13.03
C VAL A 229 -1.84 -6.10 -13.99
N LEU A 230 -1.93 -7.42 -13.91
CA LEU A 230 -2.91 -8.20 -14.69
C LEU A 230 -4.32 -8.06 -14.12
N GLU A 231 -4.47 -8.06 -12.82
CA GLU A 231 -5.77 -7.93 -12.14
C GLU A 231 -6.26 -6.47 -12.04
N HIS A 232 -5.33 -5.50 -12.03
CA HIS A 232 -5.62 -4.05 -11.98
C HIS A 232 -5.07 -3.32 -13.22
N PRO A 233 -5.55 -3.63 -14.43
CA PRO A 233 -4.94 -3.15 -15.69
C PRO A 233 -5.11 -1.65 -15.94
N ASP A 234 -5.91 -0.96 -15.14
CA ASP A 234 -6.07 0.50 -15.15
C ASP A 234 -5.02 1.23 -14.31
N LYS A 235 -4.21 0.49 -13.54
CA LYS A 235 -3.16 1.03 -12.68
C LYS A 235 -1.77 0.76 -13.26
N LYS A 236 -0.83 1.64 -12.90
CA LYS A 236 0.58 1.30 -12.97
C LYS A 236 0.97 0.53 -11.73
N ALA A 237 1.71 -0.54 -11.89
CA ALA A 237 2.28 -1.27 -10.77
C ALA A 237 3.76 -0.88 -10.65
N ILE A 238 4.17 -0.29 -9.53
CA ILE A 238 5.50 0.30 -9.34
C ILE A 238 6.24 -0.43 -8.24
N GLY A 239 7.32 -1.12 -8.60
CA GLY A 239 8.23 -1.80 -7.70
C GLY A 239 9.43 -0.92 -7.37
N ILE A 240 9.56 -0.50 -6.10
CA ILE A 240 10.65 0.33 -5.61
C ILE A 240 11.62 -0.56 -4.83
N ASN A 241 12.89 -0.58 -5.23
CA ASN A 241 13.89 -1.39 -4.54
C ASN A 241 14.37 -0.73 -3.25
N GLU A 242 15.12 -1.48 -2.44
CA GLU A 242 15.75 -0.97 -1.21
C GLU A 242 16.71 0.19 -1.52
N SER A 243 16.93 1.09 -0.57
CA SER A 243 17.78 2.29 -0.70
C SER A 243 17.40 3.21 -1.86
N THR A 244 16.14 3.14 -2.32
CA THR A 244 15.63 3.85 -3.50
C THR A 244 14.28 4.46 -3.19
N ALA A 245 13.96 5.56 -3.83
CA ALA A 245 12.69 6.24 -3.70
C ALA A 245 12.17 6.73 -5.06
N ILE A 246 10.88 7.05 -5.10
CA ILE A 246 10.30 7.94 -6.10
C ILE A 246 9.84 9.22 -5.42
N ILE A 247 10.16 10.36 -6.00
CA ILE A 247 9.72 11.68 -5.57
C ILE A 247 8.63 12.11 -6.55
N VAL A 248 7.40 12.24 -6.03
CA VAL A 248 6.21 12.50 -6.85
C VAL A 248 5.72 13.91 -6.60
N HIS A 249 5.59 14.70 -7.66
CA HIS A 249 4.95 16.00 -7.65
C HIS A 249 3.95 16.11 -8.80
N GLY A 250 2.68 16.28 -8.46
CA GLY A 250 1.59 16.28 -9.45
C GLY A 250 1.49 14.92 -10.18
N ASP A 251 1.66 14.94 -11.49
CA ASP A 251 1.61 13.76 -12.38
C ASP A 251 3.01 13.23 -12.76
N SER A 252 4.06 13.78 -12.19
CA SER A 252 5.45 13.47 -12.51
C SER A 252 6.16 12.87 -11.32
N ALA A 253 7.05 11.91 -11.59
CA ALA A 253 7.93 11.34 -10.60
C ALA A 253 9.37 11.29 -11.10
N VAL A 254 10.33 11.35 -10.16
CA VAL A 254 11.75 11.13 -10.41
C VAL A 254 12.26 10.04 -9.47
N VAL A 255 13.15 9.17 -9.97
CA VAL A 255 13.82 8.15 -9.18
C VAL A 255 14.97 8.76 -8.39
N ALA A 256 15.07 8.46 -7.11
CA ALA A 256 16.12 8.90 -6.20
C ALA A 256 16.75 7.69 -5.49
N GLY A 257 17.99 7.86 -4.99
CA GLY A 257 18.68 6.81 -4.23
C GLY A 257 19.65 5.97 -5.05
N GLU A 258 19.77 4.68 -4.74
CA GLU A 258 20.94 3.86 -5.13
C GLU A 258 20.60 2.71 -6.09
N SER A 259 19.33 2.44 -6.36
CA SER A 259 18.92 1.28 -7.16
C SER A 259 17.78 1.62 -8.13
N GLN A 260 17.16 0.61 -8.71
CA GLN A 260 16.18 0.75 -9.77
C GLN A 260 14.74 0.85 -9.22
N VAL A 261 13.91 1.48 -10.04
CA VAL A 261 12.44 1.39 -9.96
C VAL A 261 11.95 0.63 -11.19
N ILE A 262 11.05 -0.31 -10.99
CA ILE A 262 10.43 -1.08 -12.07
C ILE A 262 8.97 -0.69 -12.17
N ILE A 263 8.52 -0.35 -13.38
CA ILE A 263 7.14 0.04 -13.64
C ILE A 263 6.54 -0.97 -14.61
N LEU A 264 5.45 -1.60 -14.21
CA LEU A 264 4.63 -2.45 -15.07
C LEU A 264 3.36 -1.70 -15.48
N LYS A 265 2.99 -1.86 -16.75
CA LYS A 265 1.76 -1.30 -17.32
C LYS A 265 1.09 -2.35 -18.21
N ASN A 266 -0.23 -2.42 -18.15
CA ASN A 266 -1.02 -3.25 -19.06
C ASN A 266 -1.89 -2.37 -19.97
N PRO A 267 -1.35 -1.83 -21.08
CA PRO A 267 -2.09 -0.97 -21.98
C PRO A 267 -3.20 -1.71 -22.70
N ASN A 268 -3.06 -3.01 -22.90
CA ASN A 268 -4.07 -3.88 -23.54
C ASN A 268 -4.85 -4.65 -22.46
N LYS A 269 -5.74 -3.96 -21.78
CA LYS A 269 -6.54 -4.50 -20.66
C LYS A 269 -7.31 -5.78 -21.01
N ASN A 270 -7.68 -5.97 -22.27
CA ASN A 270 -8.45 -7.13 -22.74
C ASN A 270 -7.58 -8.37 -23.01
N SER A 271 -6.25 -8.26 -22.91
CA SER A 271 -5.34 -9.40 -23.14
C SER A 271 -5.21 -10.34 -21.92
N VAL A 272 -5.81 -9.98 -20.79
CA VAL A 272 -5.75 -10.79 -19.57
C VAL A 272 -6.54 -12.08 -19.75
N LYS A 273 -5.88 -13.19 -19.48
CA LYS A 273 -6.44 -14.55 -19.59
C LYS A 273 -6.30 -15.26 -18.25
N THR A 274 -7.29 -16.06 -17.89
CA THR A 274 -7.23 -16.92 -16.71
C THR A 274 -7.51 -18.36 -17.11
N LYS A 275 -6.61 -19.27 -16.73
CA LYS A 275 -6.78 -20.71 -16.96
C LYS A 275 -6.30 -21.50 -15.74
N ASN A 276 -7.19 -22.28 -15.14
CA ASN A 276 -6.90 -23.07 -13.92
C ASN A 276 -6.31 -22.22 -12.78
N GLY A 277 -6.79 -20.97 -12.62
CA GLY A 277 -6.29 -20.04 -11.60
C GLY A 277 -5.00 -19.30 -11.97
N LEU A 278 -4.32 -19.67 -13.05
CA LEU A 278 -3.15 -18.95 -13.54
C LEU A 278 -3.56 -17.73 -14.35
N LEU A 279 -2.84 -16.63 -14.14
CA LEU A 279 -2.99 -15.40 -14.93
C LEU A 279 -2.03 -15.40 -16.12
N GLY A 280 -2.50 -14.90 -17.25
CA GLY A 280 -1.71 -14.62 -18.42
C GLY A 280 -2.10 -13.28 -19.05
N GLY A 281 -1.19 -12.69 -19.79
CA GLY A 281 -1.41 -11.44 -20.51
C GLY A 281 -0.36 -11.25 -21.58
N GLU A 282 -0.67 -10.38 -22.54
CA GLU A 282 0.21 -10.07 -23.67
C GLU A 282 0.52 -8.58 -23.69
N ASN A 283 1.70 -8.21 -24.19
CA ASN A 283 2.14 -6.81 -24.35
C ASN A 283 2.18 -6.02 -23.02
N ILE A 284 2.56 -6.69 -21.93
CA ILE A 284 2.83 -6.00 -20.67
C ILE A 284 4.12 -5.19 -20.86
N LEU A 285 4.03 -3.89 -20.68
CA LEU A 285 5.18 -2.98 -20.78
C LEU A 285 5.94 -2.95 -19.46
N ILE A 286 7.26 -2.99 -19.56
CA ILE A 286 8.18 -2.91 -18.41
C ILE A 286 9.13 -1.74 -18.66
N ASP A 287 9.15 -0.76 -17.75
CA ASP A 287 10.19 0.25 -17.69
C ASP A 287 11.09 -0.06 -16.49
N ILE A 288 12.41 0.00 -16.67
CA ILE A 288 13.42 -0.14 -15.61
C ILE A 288 14.15 1.20 -15.54
N LEU A 289 13.93 1.93 -14.46
CA LEU A 289 14.40 3.30 -14.30
C LEU A 289 15.53 3.39 -13.28
N LEU A 290 16.53 4.21 -13.62
CA LEU A 290 17.71 4.49 -12.80
C LEU A 290 17.53 5.79 -12.01
N PRO A 291 18.32 6.02 -10.94
CA PRO A 291 18.34 7.30 -10.22
C PRO A 291 18.52 8.50 -11.15
N GLY A 292 17.71 9.54 -10.96
CA GLY A 292 17.65 10.74 -11.79
C GLY A 292 16.68 10.68 -12.96
N GLU A 293 16.21 9.49 -13.37
CA GLU A 293 15.24 9.36 -14.46
C GLU A 293 13.83 9.76 -14.03
N LYS A 294 13.10 10.38 -14.96
CA LYS A 294 11.75 10.90 -14.74
C LYS A 294 10.72 10.09 -15.51
N PHE A 295 9.54 9.97 -14.92
CA PHE A 295 8.41 9.34 -15.58
C PHE A 295 7.08 10.01 -15.21
N LYS A 296 6.05 9.73 -16.00
CA LYS A 296 4.67 10.17 -15.75
C LYS A 296 3.87 9.09 -15.01
N LEU A 297 2.96 9.52 -14.14
CA LEU A 297 2.03 8.66 -13.40
C LEU A 297 0.72 8.40 -14.14
#